data_427edbcc3e3821bde52b201b519e3499
#
_entry.id   427edbcc3e3821bde52b201b519e3499
#
_cell.length_a   1.000
_cell.length_b   1.000
_cell.length_c   1.000
_cell.angle_alpha   90.00
_cell.angle_beta   90.00
_cell.angle_gamma   90.00
#
_symmetry.space_group_name_H-M   'P 1'
#
loop_
_entity.id
_entity.type
_entity.pdbx_description
1 polymer ?
#
loop_
_entity_poly.entity_id
_entity_poly.type
_entity_poly.pdbx_seq_one_letter_code
_entity_poly.pdbx_strand_id
1 'polypeptide(L)'
;MSNDLFKNAIALTGGISTGKSTVCNLFKLHGFLTIDADLIAHKLLDENSNKIATMFGEQYVENGKVLRKELAKIIFSNEENKLKLEALLHPLIKEQIIKESKIFESQNKPYFVDIPLFFEKMNYPISKSLVIYTPKEIQIQRLMKRDNIDEDEAKLKISNQMDIEKKEN
;
A
#
# COMPACT_ATOMS: atom_id res chain seq x y z
N MET A 1 0.19 -20.20 15.83
CA MET A 1 0.92 -18.90 15.90
C MET A 1 -0.03 -17.91 16.53
N SER A 2 0.38 -17.28 17.61
CA SER A 2 -0.51 -16.55 18.51
C SER A 2 -1.26 -15.43 17.82
N ASN A 3 -2.59 -15.39 18.03
CA ASN A 3 -3.52 -14.31 17.61
C ASN A 3 -3.15 -12.93 18.19
N ASP A 4 -2.04 -12.83 18.93
CA ASP A 4 -1.65 -11.64 19.69
C ASP A 4 -0.85 -10.61 18.87
N LEU A 5 -0.31 -11.00 17.71
CA LEU A 5 0.59 -10.12 16.94
C LEU A 5 -0.09 -8.88 16.36
N PHE A 6 -1.39 -8.95 16.07
CA PHE A 6 -2.19 -7.85 15.52
C PHE A 6 -3.48 -7.62 16.32
N LYS A 7 -3.45 -7.91 17.63
CA LYS A 7 -4.61 -7.81 18.53
C LYS A 7 -5.22 -6.39 18.55
N ASN A 8 -4.36 -5.38 18.59
CA ASN A 8 -4.75 -3.97 18.65
C ASN A 8 -4.67 -3.28 17.27
N ALA A 9 -4.27 -4.01 16.23
CA ALA A 9 -4.17 -3.48 14.87
C ALA A 9 -5.55 -3.30 14.25
N ILE A 10 -5.68 -2.22 13.48
CA ILE A 10 -6.83 -1.94 12.61
C ILE A 10 -6.26 -1.71 11.20
N ALA A 11 -6.62 -2.56 10.25
CA ALA A 11 -6.25 -2.35 8.86
C ALA A 11 -7.00 -1.13 8.31
N LEU A 12 -6.26 -0.13 7.81
CA LEU A 12 -6.85 1.01 7.13
C LEU A 12 -6.74 0.81 5.63
N THR A 13 -7.88 0.79 4.96
CA THR A 13 -7.93 0.54 3.52
C THR A 13 -8.97 1.43 2.84
N GLY A 14 -9.04 1.37 1.53
CA GLY A 14 -9.97 2.14 0.73
C GLY A 14 -9.63 2.03 -0.75
N GLY A 15 -10.49 2.55 -1.60
CA GLY A 15 -10.24 2.65 -3.04
C GLY A 15 -9.34 3.84 -3.40
N ILE A 16 -8.93 3.87 -4.66
CA ILE A 16 -8.22 5.02 -5.23
C ILE A 16 -9.08 6.28 -5.08
N SER A 17 -8.47 7.39 -4.69
CA SER A 17 -9.12 8.71 -4.52
C SER A 17 -10.25 8.79 -3.49
N THR A 18 -10.38 7.82 -2.57
CA THR A 18 -11.37 7.87 -1.49
C THR A 18 -11.04 8.88 -0.38
N GLY A 19 -9.80 9.37 -0.32
CA GLY A 19 -9.35 10.27 0.74
C GLY A 19 -8.62 9.58 1.89
N LYS A 20 -8.23 8.31 1.74
CA LYS A 20 -7.51 7.52 2.74
C LYS A 20 -6.30 8.27 3.32
N SER A 21 -5.46 8.88 2.48
CA SER A 21 -4.29 9.65 2.94
C SER A 21 -4.66 10.84 3.84
N THR A 22 -5.80 11.50 3.59
CA THR A 22 -6.30 12.57 4.45
C THR A 22 -6.68 12.04 5.83
N VAL A 23 -7.36 10.90 5.87
CA VAL A 23 -7.74 10.24 7.14
C VAL A 23 -6.50 9.75 7.89
N CYS A 24 -5.50 9.15 7.20
CA CYS A 24 -4.21 8.78 7.80
C CYS A 24 -3.54 9.99 8.48
N ASN A 25 -3.51 11.13 7.81
CA ASN A 25 -2.91 12.35 8.37
C ASN A 25 -3.68 12.85 9.59
N LEU A 26 -5.01 12.81 9.58
CA LEU A 26 -5.82 13.15 10.74
C LEU A 26 -5.53 12.23 11.93
N PHE A 27 -5.43 10.91 11.73
CA PHE A 27 -5.07 9.99 12.79
C PHE A 27 -3.70 10.29 13.38
N LYS A 28 -2.69 10.57 12.54
CA LYS A 28 -1.35 10.97 12.99
C LYS A 28 -1.39 12.26 13.82
N LEU A 29 -2.16 13.26 13.39
CA LEU A 29 -2.33 14.52 14.12
C LEU A 29 -3.01 14.33 15.49
N HIS A 30 -3.89 13.34 15.60
CA HIS A 30 -4.53 12.97 16.87
C HIS A 30 -3.70 11.99 17.71
N GLY A 31 -2.44 11.71 17.33
CA GLY A 31 -1.52 10.90 18.11
C GLY A 31 -1.69 9.40 17.94
N PHE A 32 -2.48 8.93 16.98
CA PHE A 32 -2.56 7.51 16.66
C PHE A 32 -1.29 7.04 15.94
N LEU A 33 -0.79 5.88 16.37
CA LEU A 33 0.30 5.20 15.69
C LEU A 33 -0.20 4.61 14.36
N THR A 34 0.61 4.75 13.32
CA THR A 34 0.26 4.26 11.98
C THR A 34 1.47 3.63 11.32
N ILE A 35 1.32 2.40 10.86
CA ILE A 35 2.28 1.70 10.00
C ILE A 35 1.80 1.91 8.56
N ASP A 36 2.67 2.42 7.70
CA ASP A 36 2.37 2.73 6.30
C ASP A 36 3.11 1.73 5.40
N ALA A 37 2.36 0.78 4.82
CA ALA A 37 2.93 -0.28 4.00
C ALA A 37 3.56 0.25 2.70
N ASP A 38 3.03 1.34 2.12
CA ASP A 38 3.60 1.96 0.92
C ASP A 38 4.94 2.65 1.23
N LEU A 39 5.03 3.36 2.35
CA LEU A 39 6.30 3.94 2.81
C LEU A 39 7.36 2.87 3.10
N ILE A 40 6.97 1.78 3.75
CA ILE A 40 7.85 0.62 3.99
C ILE A 40 8.32 0.03 2.67
N ALA A 41 7.40 -0.20 1.70
CA ALA A 41 7.75 -0.72 0.39
C ALA A 41 8.74 0.19 -0.35
N HIS A 42 8.53 1.50 -0.31
CA HIS A 42 9.42 2.47 -0.93
C HIS A 42 10.82 2.47 -0.32
N LYS A 43 10.91 2.41 1.01
CA LYS A 43 12.19 2.33 1.72
C LYS A 43 12.93 1.04 1.39
N LEU A 44 12.25 -0.10 1.47
CA LEU A 44 12.84 -1.40 1.18
C LEU A 44 13.26 -1.53 -0.29
N LEU A 45 12.52 -0.91 -1.22
CA LEU A 45 12.91 -0.85 -2.62
C LEU A 45 14.26 -0.15 -2.80
N ASP A 46 14.45 1.01 -2.16
CA ASP A 46 15.70 1.77 -2.21
C ASP A 46 16.84 1.03 -1.48
N GLU A 47 16.59 0.43 -0.33
CA GLU A 47 17.57 -0.39 0.42
C GLU A 47 18.03 -1.63 -0.36
N ASN A 48 17.21 -2.13 -1.30
CA ASN A 48 17.55 -3.25 -2.18
C ASN A 48 17.91 -2.82 -3.60
N SER A 49 18.31 -1.56 -3.82
CA SER A 49 18.64 -0.99 -5.13
C SER A 49 19.63 -1.84 -5.93
N ASN A 50 20.65 -2.40 -5.29
CA ASN A 50 21.61 -3.29 -5.94
C ASN A 50 20.96 -4.56 -6.52
N LYS A 51 19.99 -5.16 -5.79
CA LYS A 51 19.24 -6.31 -6.30
C LYS A 51 18.32 -5.91 -7.45
N ILE A 52 17.71 -4.73 -7.36
CA ILE A 52 16.89 -4.17 -8.44
C ILE A 52 17.74 -3.96 -9.70
N ALA A 53 18.93 -3.37 -9.57
CA ALA A 53 19.85 -3.21 -10.70
C ALA A 53 20.22 -4.56 -11.33
N THR A 54 20.54 -5.56 -10.52
CA THR A 54 20.86 -6.91 -11.01
C THR A 54 19.67 -7.59 -11.70
N MET A 55 18.44 -7.42 -11.19
CA MET A 55 17.25 -8.10 -11.71
C MET A 55 16.64 -7.44 -12.95
N PHE A 56 16.68 -6.11 -13.01
CA PHE A 56 15.95 -5.33 -14.00
C PHE A 56 16.86 -4.43 -14.86
N GLY A 57 18.09 -4.17 -14.42
CA GLY A 57 19.07 -3.34 -15.10
C GLY A 57 19.51 -2.11 -14.31
N GLU A 58 20.75 -1.71 -14.48
CA GLU A 58 21.34 -0.56 -13.77
C GLU A 58 20.67 0.78 -14.11
N GLN A 59 20.05 0.89 -15.29
CA GLN A 59 19.33 2.10 -15.72
C GLN A 59 18.12 2.44 -14.85
N TYR A 60 17.67 1.55 -13.97
CA TYR A 60 16.57 1.78 -13.03
C TYR A 60 17.02 2.23 -11.64
N VAL A 61 18.35 2.43 -11.46
CA VAL A 61 18.92 2.88 -10.19
C VAL A 61 19.85 4.06 -10.42
N GLU A 62 19.68 5.12 -9.65
CA GLU A 62 20.53 6.30 -9.67
C GLU A 62 20.88 6.72 -8.24
N ASN A 63 22.19 6.90 -7.96
CA ASN A 63 22.69 7.31 -6.63
C ASN A 63 22.16 6.43 -5.47
N GLY A 64 22.03 5.12 -5.69
CA GLY A 64 21.55 4.16 -4.71
C GLY A 64 20.03 4.21 -4.47
N LYS A 65 19.28 4.95 -5.30
CA LYS A 65 17.82 5.03 -5.25
C LYS A 65 17.20 4.46 -6.51
N VAL A 66 16.05 3.82 -6.36
CA VAL A 66 15.33 3.25 -7.50
C VAL A 66 14.52 4.33 -8.22
N LEU A 67 14.67 4.41 -9.52
CA LEU A 67 13.87 5.25 -10.41
C LEU A 67 12.47 4.65 -10.57
N ARG A 68 11.62 4.83 -9.54
CA ARG A 68 10.34 4.13 -9.36
C ARG A 68 9.40 4.27 -10.54
N LYS A 69 9.33 5.47 -11.16
CA LYS A 69 8.48 5.71 -12.33
C LYS A 69 8.92 4.89 -13.54
N GLU A 70 10.23 4.80 -13.75
CA GLU A 70 10.79 4.03 -14.87
C GLU A 70 10.66 2.52 -14.62
N LEU A 71 10.98 2.07 -13.42
CA LEU A 71 10.78 0.67 -13.03
C LEU A 71 9.30 0.26 -13.15
N ALA A 72 8.37 1.10 -12.72
CA ALA A 72 6.93 0.84 -12.81
C ALA A 72 6.47 0.54 -14.24
N LYS A 73 7.03 1.20 -15.26
CA LYS A 73 6.68 0.95 -16.67
C LYS A 73 6.91 -0.51 -17.07
N ILE A 74 8.06 -1.08 -16.69
CA ILE A 74 8.39 -2.48 -17.04
C ILE A 74 7.69 -3.48 -16.12
N ILE A 75 7.37 -3.11 -14.90
CA ILE A 75 6.63 -3.95 -13.97
C ILE A 75 5.16 -4.08 -14.39
N PHE A 76 4.51 -2.99 -14.78
CA PHE A 76 3.11 -3.03 -15.20
C PHE A 76 2.90 -3.65 -16.59
N SER A 77 3.91 -3.63 -17.45
CA SER A 77 3.83 -4.19 -18.80
C SER A 77 4.23 -5.68 -18.89
N ASN A 78 4.79 -6.26 -17.83
CA ASN A 78 5.29 -7.63 -17.84
C ASN A 78 5.00 -8.33 -16.50
N GLU A 79 4.14 -9.35 -16.55
CA GLU A 79 3.72 -10.11 -15.36
C GLU A 79 4.89 -10.87 -14.70
N GLU A 80 5.86 -11.36 -15.48
CA GLU A 80 7.05 -12.03 -14.94
C GLU A 80 7.89 -11.06 -14.10
N ASN A 81 8.09 -9.83 -14.60
CA ASN A 81 8.81 -8.78 -13.87
C ASN A 81 8.07 -8.40 -12.58
N LYS A 82 6.76 -8.32 -12.65
CA LYS A 82 5.92 -8.06 -11.47
C LYS A 82 6.08 -9.15 -10.42
N LEU A 83 5.99 -10.42 -10.80
CA LEU A 83 6.17 -11.56 -9.89
C LEU A 83 7.57 -11.58 -9.26
N LYS A 84 8.62 -11.27 -10.03
CA LYS A 84 10.00 -11.17 -9.52
C LYS A 84 10.13 -10.08 -8.46
N LEU A 85 9.57 -8.89 -8.72
CA LEU A 85 9.61 -7.79 -7.78
C LEU A 85 8.81 -8.08 -6.51
N GLU A 86 7.61 -8.65 -6.65
CA GLU A 86 6.77 -9.06 -5.54
C GLU A 86 7.44 -10.15 -4.68
N ALA A 87 8.08 -11.14 -5.29
CA ALA A 87 8.83 -12.18 -4.58
C ALA A 87 9.99 -11.61 -3.75
N LEU A 88 10.63 -10.55 -4.22
CA LEU A 88 11.68 -9.85 -3.47
C LEU A 88 11.10 -9.04 -2.31
N LEU A 89 10.06 -8.22 -2.57
CA LEU A 89 9.62 -7.19 -1.63
C LEU A 89 8.59 -7.69 -0.62
N HIS A 90 7.66 -8.58 -0.98
CA HIS A 90 6.59 -9.00 -0.08
C HIS A 90 7.06 -9.59 1.24
N PRO A 91 8.08 -10.51 1.26
CA PRO A 91 8.60 -11.03 2.51
C PRO A 91 9.22 -9.94 3.40
N LEU A 92 9.97 -9.01 2.79
CA LEU A 92 10.64 -7.92 3.50
C LEU A 92 9.63 -6.92 4.10
N ILE A 93 8.61 -6.54 3.31
CA ILE A 93 7.53 -5.66 3.78
C ILE A 93 6.79 -6.32 4.94
N LYS A 94 6.45 -7.60 4.80
CA LYS A 94 5.75 -8.36 5.85
C LYS A 94 6.57 -8.41 7.14
N GLU A 95 7.86 -8.69 7.04
CA GLU A 95 8.77 -8.71 8.19
C GLU A 95 8.84 -7.35 8.88
N GLN A 96 8.96 -6.27 8.11
CA GLN A 96 9.02 -4.92 8.66
C GLN A 96 7.71 -4.52 9.34
N ILE A 97 6.55 -4.81 8.74
CA ILE A 97 5.24 -4.57 9.36
C ILE A 97 5.10 -5.36 10.66
N ILE A 98 5.50 -6.63 10.69
CA ILE A 98 5.50 -7.45 11.90
C ILE A 98 6.39 -6.85 12.99
N LYS A 99 7.58 -6.38 12.62
CA LYS A 99 8.53 -5.76 13.55
C LYS A 99 7.95 -4.48 14.18
N GLU A 100 7.37 -3.60 13.37
CA GLU A 100 6.74 -2.38 13.87
C GLU A 100 5.48 -2.69 14.71
N SER A 101 4.66 -3.65 14.26
CA SER A 101 3.48 -4.09 15.01
C SER A 101 3.83 -4.61 16.40
N LYS A 102 4.90 -5.39 16.56
CA LYS A 102 5.36 -5.85 17.89
C LYS A 102 5.64 -4.69 18.84
N ILE A 103 6.25 -3.61 18.34
CA ILE A 103 6.53 -2.41 19.14
C ILE A 103 5.21 -1.73 19.55
N PHE A 104 4.23 -1.63 18.63
CA PHE A 104 2.97 -0.97 18.91
C PHE A 104 2.06 -1.81 19.82
N GLU A 105 2.05 -3.13 19.64
CA GLU A 105 1.33 -4.06 20.53
C GLU A 105 1.81 -3.94 22.00
N SER A 106 3.11 -3.69 22.23
CA SER A 106 3.65 -3.52 23.60
C SER A 106 3.04 -2.31 24.33
N GLN A 107 2.49 -1.34 23.61
CA GLN A 107 1.81 -0.18 24.19
C GLN A 107 0.35 -0.46 24.57
N ASN A 108 -0.19 -1.61 24.18
CA ASN A 108 -1.57 -2.04 24.43
C ASN A 108 -2.62 -0.97 24.05
N LYS A 109 -2.38 -0.27 22.94
CA LYS A 109 -3.26 0.77 22.37
C LYS A 109 -3.59 0.44 20.93
N PRO A 110 -4.78 0.82 20.42
CA PRO A 110 -5.11 0.67 19.01
C PRO A 110 -4.11 1.44 18.13
N TYR A 111 -3.75 0.83 17.01
CA TYR A 111 -2.94 1.45 15.96
C TYR A 111 -3.44 1.05 14.58
N PHE A 112 -3.11 1.84 13.57
CA PHE A 112 -3.54 1.59 12.20
C PHE A 112 -2.41 0.99 11.37
N VAL A 113 -2.76 0.04 10.51
CA VAL A 113 -1.87 -0.48 9.46
C VAL A 113 -2.49 -0.09 8.12
N ASP A 114 -1.87 0.87 7.46
CA ASP A 114 -2.33 1.37 6.17
C ASP A 114 -1.89 0.44 5.05
N ILE A 115 -2.85 -0.33 4.52
CA ILE A 115 -2.66 -1.30 3.44
C ILE A 115 -3.71 -1.04 2.36
N PRO A 116 -3.35 -0.33 1.27
CA PRO A 116 -4.32 0.06 0.23
C PRO A 116 -5.10 -1.11 -0.39
N LEU A 117 -4.44 -2.25 -0.57
CA LEU A 117 -5.00 -3.47 -1.18
C LEU A 117 -5.18 -4.59 -0.14
N PHE A 118 -5.67 -4.25 1.05
CA PHE A 118 -5.80 -5.20 2.17
C PHE A 118 -6.67 -6.41 1.80
N PHE A 119 -7.84 -6.18 1.22
CA PHE A 119 -8.77 -7.26 0.87
C PHE A 119 -8.31 -8.06 -0.35
N GLU A 120 -7.61 -7.42 -1.29
CA GLU A 120 -7.13 -8.06 -2.51
C GLU A 120 -5.96 -9.01 -2.25
N LYS A 121 -5.13 -8.72 -1.24
CA LYS A 121 -3.91 -9.48 -0.97
C LYS A 121 -3.94 -10.28 0.34
N MET A 122 -4.87 -10.01 1.27
CA MET A 122 -5.16 -10.71 2.54
C MET A 122 -3.95 -11.39 3.24
N ASN A 123 -2.80 -10.71 3.26
CA ASN A 123 -1.54 -11.33 3.71
C ASN A 123 -1.27 -11.15 5.21
N TYR A 124 -2.19 -10.48 5.94
CA TYR A 124 -2.02 -10.16 7.36
C TYR A 124 -3.23 -10.65 8.17
N PRO A 125 -3.03 -11.33 9.31
CA PRO A 125 -4.12 -11.80 10.17
C PRO A 125 -4.66 -10.66 11.06
N ILE A 126 -5.01 -9.52 10.46
CA ILE A 126 -5.65 -8.39 11.13
C ILE A 126 -7.16 -8.61 11.07
N SER A 127 -7.80 -8.73 12.23
CA SER A 127 -9.22 -9.06 12.34
C SER A 127 -10.15 -7.85 12.23
N LYS A 128 -9.62 -6.63 12.33
CA LYS A 128 -10.40 -5.38 12.27
C LYS A 128 -9.96 -4.56 11.09
N SER A 129 -10.91 -4.03 10.33
CA SER A 129 -10.63 -3.12 9.22
C SER A 129 -11.47 -1.86 9.30
N LEU A 130 -10.90 -0.76 8.85
CA LEU A 130 -11.56 0.51 8.62
C LEU A 130 -11.45 0.85 7.14
N VAL A 131 -12.58 0.85 6.45
CA VAL A 131 -12.67 1.16 5.02
C VAL A 131 -13.01 2.64 4.85
N ILE A 132 -12.16 3.36 4.13
CA ILE A 132 -12.48 4.75 3.74
C ILE A 132 -13.25 4.69 2.44
N TYR A 133 -14.53 5.01 2.57
CA TYR A 133 -15.50 4.98 1.48
C TYR A 133 -15.69 6.35 0.84
N THR A 134 -15.89 6.36 -0.45
CA THR A 134 -16.35 7.52 -1.22
C THR A 134 -17.09 7.00 -2.45
N PRO A 135 -18.28 7.53 -2.81
CA PRO A 135 -19.02 7.13 -4.01
C PRO A 135 -18.16 7.18 -5.28
N LYS A 136 -18.39 6.24 -6.18
CA LYS A 136 -17.57 6.03 -7.38
C LYS A 136 -17.47 7.29 -8.26
N GLU A 137 -18.56 8.02 -8.40
CA GLU A 137 -18.62 9.27 -9.17
C GLU A 137 -17.65 10.31 -8.60
N ILE A 138 -17.57 10.42 -7.28
CA ILE A 138 -16.65 11.34 -6.61
C ILE A 138 -15.21 10.86 -6.72
N GLN A 139 -14.98 9.54 -6.66
CA GLN A 139 -13.64 8.97 -6.90
C GLN A 139 -13.15 9.32 -8.32
N ILE A 140 -14.00 9.16 -9.35
CA ILE A 140 -13.70 9.51 -10.74
C ILE A 140 -13.32 10.98 -10.85
N GLN A 141 -14.17 11.89 -10.36
CA GLN A 141 -13.92 13.33 -10.41
C GLN A 141 -12.59 13.73 -9.75
N ARG A 142 -12.31 13.17 -8.57
CA ARG A 142 -11.07 13.42 -7.83
C ARG A 142 -9.85 12.90 -8.58
N LEU A 143 -9.97 11.71 -9.19
CA LEU A 143 -8.89 11.05 -9.91
C LEU A 143 -8.55 11.80 -11.20
N MET A 144 -9.57 12.19 -11.97
CA MET A 144 -9.40 13.04 -13.17
C MET A 144 -8.65 14.33 -12.84
N LYS A 145 -9.06 15.02 -11.78
CA LYS A 145 -8.42 16.29 -11.35
C LYS A 145 -7.00 16.09 -10.85
N ARG A 146 -6.73 15.02 -10.08
CA ARG A 146 -5.42 14.75 -9.48
C ARG A 146 -4.38 14.34 -10.52
N ASP A 147 -4.76 13.46 -11.44
CA ASP A 147 -3.84 12.82 -12.39
C ASP A 147 -3.88 13.51 -13.77
N ASN A 148 -4.80 14.48 -13.98
CA ASN A 148 -5.05 15.16 -15.26
C ASN A 148 -5.35 14.16 -16.39
N ILE A 149 -6.28 13.23 -16.15
CA ILE A 149 -6.71 12.17 -17.05
C ILE A 149 -8.19 12.32 -17.38
N ASP A 150 -8.65 11.66 -18.44
CA ASP A 150 -10.06 11.63 -18.81
C ASP A 150 -10.88 10.64 -17.95
N GLU A 151 -12.19 10.64 -18.17
CA GLU A 151 -13.12 9.82 -17.39
C GLU A 151 -12.95 8.32 -17.64
N ASP A 152 -12.67 7.92 -18.88
CA ASP A 152 -12.50 6.51 -19.24
C ASP A 152 -11.23 5.94 -18.61
N GLU A 153 -10.14 6.70 -18.63
CA GLU A 153 -8.90 6.33 -17.95
C GLU A 153 -9.09 6.26 -16.44
N ALA A 154 -9.85 7.20 -15.85
CA ALA A 154 -10.17 7.18 -14.42
C ALA A 154 -11.00 5.94 -14.06
N LYS A 155 -12.04 5.60 -14.84
CA LYS A 155 -12.85 4.39 -14.67
C LYS A 155 -12.01 3.13 -14.76
N LEU A 156 -11.09 3.05 -15.73
CA LEU A 156 -10.19 1.92 -15.89
C LEU A 156 -9.27 1.74 -14.66
N LYS A 157 -8.69 2.81 -14.13
CA LYS A 157 -7.86 2.76 -12.92
C LYS A 157 -8.65 2.28 -11.70
N ILE A 158 -9.90 2.71 -11.56
CA ILE A 158 -10.79 2.29 -10.45
C ILE A 158 -11.16 0.81 -10.62
N SER A 159 -11.46 0.34 -11.84
CA SER A 159 -11.86 -1.05 -12.09
C SER A 159 -10.73 -2.07 -11.85
N ASN A 160 -9.48 -1.62 -11.82
CA ASN A 160 -8.32 -2.47 -11.49
C ASN A 160 -8.21 -2.78 -9.98
N GLN A 161 -9.08 -2.21 -9.14
CA GLN A 161 -9.16 -2.51 -7.71
C GLN A 161 -10.47 -3.24 -7.40
N MET A 162 -10.50 -3.93 -6.26
CA MET A 162 -11.76 -4.47 -5.74
C MET A 162 -12.79 -3.35 -5.61
N ASP A 163 -14.03 -3.61 -6.01
CA ASP A 163 -15.12 -2.66 -5.90
C ASP A 163 -15.27 -2.17 -4.46
N ILE A 164 -15.37 -0.86 -4.27
CA ILE A 164 -15.45 -0.25 -2.94
C ILE A 164 -16.68 -0.72 -2.17
N GLU A 165 -17.79 -0.98 -2.86
CA GLU A 165 -19.03 -1.52 -2.26
C GLU A 165 -18.82 -2.93 -1.68
N LYS A 166 -17.91 -3.72 -2.26
CA LYS A 166 -17.55 -5.06 -1.74
C LYS A 166 -16.59 -5.00 -0.56
N LYS A 167 -15.89 -3.88 -0.35
CA LYS A 167 -15.01 -3.67 0.80
C LYS A 167 -15.78 -3.24 2.04
N GLU A 168 -16.97 -2.67 1.87
CA GLU A 168 -17.83 -2.18 2.96
C GLU A 168 -18.53 -3.32 3.70
N ASN A 169 -18.79 -4.44 3.03
CA ASN A 169 -19.44 -5.63 3.58
C ASN A 169 -18.42 -6.65 4.07
#